data_b4d0be60ae93434c13dd1bcb6868e282
#
_entry.id   b4d0be60ae93434c13dd1bcb6868e282
#
_cell.length_a   1.000
_cell.length_b   1.000
_cell.length_c   1.000
_cell.angle_alpha   90.00
_cell.angle_beta   90.00
_cell.angle_gamma   90.00
#
_symmetry.space_group_name_H-M   'P 1'
#
loop_
_entity.id
_entity.type
_entity.pdbx_description
1 polymer ?
#
loop_
_entity_poly.entity_id
_entity_poly.type
_entity_poly.pdbx_seq_one_letter_code
_entity_poly.pdbx_strand_id
1 'polypeptide(L)'
;MKEEKKESPIGVLWGWGKPYHGKFIGSVILAVLGVACQMVPYFCVAHIVTMMLSGEQNFSRYVTAGIIALCGYLGKVLFSCLSTTISHTATYYTLRDLRENITAKLARVPMGTILDTPSGQYKTTIVDRVEGMESTFAHLIPEMTANVLVPIVIAVYLFLLDWRMALLSLVTLVVGLAVMSAGMKNYPVKWEGAVKAGKQMANAIVEYIGGIEVVKAFSQSAGSYKKYSDAVNYNANYYVDWMRENQKTMSAYNAILPSVLICVLPCGFAFWLSGSLELSTFLSIVIFSLGLIGPIIAAFTFTDDLAVLGTNVEEISQLLNAEELNHKETPIKLEDTGISLRSVSFSYDGTTEVLHDVNLAIHPGTMTALVGPSGSGKSTVAKLIAGYWDVTSGSITLGGHELKDMPLSEIADQISYVSQDNYLFNRSIRENIRSGGERQRIAIARAMLKNAPVVILDEATSSVDPENEDELQRAIEALTHDKTSTHEIARYLKITEKAVYRCMDRLKEKVKKIFE
;
A
#
# COMPACT_ATOMS: atom_id res chain seq x y z
N MET A 1 -9.87 23.21 -18.61
CA MET A 1 -9.33 22.19 -17.71
C MET A 1 -7.83 22.39 -17.64
N LYS A 2 -7.29 22.85 -16.52
CA LYS A 2 -5.84 22.82 -16.27
C LYS A 2 -5.48 21.35 -16.08
N GLU A 3 -4.58 20.79 -16.90
CA GLU A 3 -3.94 19.53 -16.60
C GLU A 3 -3.29 19.66 -15.21
N GLU A 4 -3.86 19.02 -14.20
CA GLU A 4 -3.19 18.84 -12.92
C GLU A 4 -1.91 18.07 -13.21
N LYS A 5 -0.80 18.69 -12.93
CA LYS A 5 0.54 18.13 -13.09
C LYS A 5 0.60 16.90 -12.16
N LYS A 6 0.46 15.69 -12.73
CA LYS A 6 0.53 14.44 -11.97
C LYS A 6 1.85 14.45 -11.19
N GLU A 7 1.78 14.51 -9.87
CA GLU A 7 2.97 14.48 -9.02
C GLU A 7 3.76 13.19 -9.29
N SER A 8 5.08 13.28 -9.24
CA SER A 8 5.90 12.08 -9.40
C SER A 8 5.66 11.12 -8.23
N PRO A 9 5.68 9.78 -8.43
CA PRO A 9 5.52 8.81 -7.35
C PRO A 9 6.46 9.04 -6.17
N ILE A 10 7.70 9.47 -6.45
CA ILE A 10 8.69 9.84 -5.42
C ILE A 10 8.24 11.10 -4.66
N GLY A 11 7.64 12.08 -5.34
CA GLY A 11 7.14 13.29 -4.71
C GLY A 11 6.00 13.00 -3.74
N VAL A 12 5.05 12.15 -4.13
CA VAL A 12 3.95 11.69 -3.28
C VAL A 12 4.48 10.94 -2.06
N LEU A 13 5.40 9.99 -2.27
CA LEU A 13 6.01 9.22 -1.19
C LEU A 13 6.79 10.11 -0.22
N TRP A 14 7.52 11.10 -0.74
CA TRP A 14 8.19 12.11 0.08
C TRP A 14 7.19 12.91 0.90
N GLY A 15 6.04 13.27 0.33
CA GLY A 15 4.93 13.93 1.04
C GLY A 15 4.42 13.10 2.22
N TRP A 16 4.20 11.80 2.04
CA TRP A 16 3.80 10.88 3.11
C TRP A 16 4.87 10.77 4.22
N GLY A 17 6.15 10.81 3.85
CA GLY A 17 7.29 10.78 4.78
C GLY A 17 7.59 12.09 5.50
N LYS A 18 6.78 13.16 5.31
CA LYS A 18 7.03 14.51 5.84
C LYS A 18 7.39 14.56 7.33
N PRO A 19 6.73 13.83 8.25
CA PRO A 19 7.08 13.83 9.67
C PRO A 19 8.50 13.30 9.96
N TYR A 20 9.07 12.52 9.04
CA TYR A 20 10.35 11.81 9.21
C TYR A 20 11.47 12.33 8.32
N HIS A 21 11.30 13.47 7.63
CA HIS A 21 12.30 14.08 6.76
C HIS A 21 13.66 14.24 7.44
N GLY A 22 13.69 14.63 8.72
CA GLY A 22 14.94 14.77 9.47
C GLY A 22 15.74 13.46 9.54
N LYS A 23 15.08 12.32 9.66
CA LYS A 23 15.73 11.00 9.66
C LYS A 23 16.26 10.63 8.27
N PHE A 24 15.47 10.88 7.21
CA PHE A 24 15.92 10.65 5.83
C PHE A 24 17.12 11.53 5.47
N ILE A 25 17.11 12.81 5.85
CA ILE A 25 18.27 13.71 5.65
C ILE A 25 19.48 13.21 6.43
N GLY A 26 19.30 12.79 7.68
CA GLY A 26 20.37 12.19 8.48
C GLY A 26 20.95 10.93 7.82
N SER A 27 20.11 10.07 7.24
CA SER A 27 20.54 8.90 6.46
C SER A 27 21.41 9.31 5.26
N VAL A 28 21.00 10.33 4.49
CA VAL A 28 21.78 10.86 3.36
C VAL A 28 23.15 11.38 3.82
N ILE A 29 23.20 12.15 4.91
CA ILE A 29 24.47 12.66 5.45
C ILE A 29 25.42 11.49 5.81
N LEU A 30 24.90 10.47 6.46
CA LEU A 30 25.69 9.27 6.79
C LEU A 30 26.11 8.50 5.54
N ALA A 31 25.27 8.41 4.52
CA ALA A 31 25.65 7.82 3.23
C ALA A 31 26.80 8.57 2.58
N VAL A 32 26.79 9.91 2.58
CA VAL A 32 27.87 10.75 2.07
C VAL A 32 29.18 10.51 2.85
N LEU A 33 29.13 10.42 4.18
CA LEU A 33 30.29 10.07 5.00
C LEU A 33 30.79 8.66 4.68
N GLY A 34 29.87 7.71 4.46
CA GLY A 34 30.19 6.36 4.00
C GLY A 34 30.94 6.37 2.66
N VAL A 35 30.52 7.18 1.70
CA VAL A 35 31.21 7.37 0.41
C VAL A 35 32.61 7.95 0.60
N ALA A 36 32.76 8.96 1.44
CA ALA A 36 34.09 9.52 1.74
C ALA A 36 35.02 8.45 2.29
N CYS A 37 34.55 7.65 3.24
CA CYS A 37 35.30 6.52 3.79
C CYS A 37 35.60 5.44 2.73
N GLN A 38 34.68 5.18 1.81
CA GLN A 38 34.84 4.21 0.71
C GLN A 38 35.96 4.62 -0.26
N MET A 39 36.21 5.91 -0.44
CA MET A 39 37.31 6.39 -1.31
C MET A 39 38.70 6.20 -0.69
N VAL A 40 38.83 6.15 0.63
CA VAL A 40 40.11 6.02 1.32
C VAL A 40 40.90 4.80 0.86
N PRO A 41 40.37 3.57 0.79
CA PRO A 41 41.11 2.42 0.27
C PRO A 41 41.66 2.60 -1.15
N TYR A 42 40.89 3.24 -2.05
CA TYR A 42 41.34 3.49 -3.43
C TYR A 42 42.58 4.41 -3.45
N PHE A 43 42.53 5.51 -2.68
CA PHE A 43 43.71 6.40 -2.54
C PHE A 43 44.88 5.70 -1.89
N CYS A 44 44.68 4.87 -0.87
CA CYS A 44 45.74 4.12 -0.22
C CYS A 44 46.41 3.12 -1.18
N VAL A 45 45.61 2.38 -1.99
CA VAL A 45 46.17 1.43 -2.96
C VAL A 45 46.96 2.16 -4.04
N ALA A 46 46.44 3.27 -4.59
CA ALA A 46 47.16 4.10 -5.56
C ALA A 46 48.48 4.64 -4.97
N HIS A 47 48.45 5.08 -3.71
CA HIS A 47 49.65 5.54 -3.01
C HIS A 47 50.68 4.42 -2.78
N ILE A 48 50.22 3.22 -2.39
CA ILE A 48 51.09 2.03 -2.25
C ILE A 48 51.79 1.71 -3.57
N VAL A 49 51.02 1.70 -4.68
CA VAL A 49 51.59 1.46 -6.03
C VAL A 49 52.66 2.51 -6.37
N THR A 50 52.37 3.79 -6.08
CA THR A 50 53.35 4.88 -6.30
C THR A 50 54.61 4.68 -5.47
N MET A 51 54.51 4.32 -4.19
CA MET A 51 55.65 4.01 -3.34
C MET A 51 56.49 2.83 -3.86
N MET A 52 55.80 1.76 -4.34
CA MET A 52 56.49 0.61 -4.94
C MET A 52 57.32 1.00 -6.18
N LEU A 53 56.75 1.82 -7.06
CA LEU A 53 57.40 2.29 -8.28
C LEU A 53 58.55 3.25 -8.01
N SER A 54 58.50 4.03 -6.93
CA SER A 54 59.58 4.92 -6.49
C SER A 54 60.71 4.19 -5.75
N GLY A 55 60.58 2.86 -5.55
CA GLY A 55 61.60 2.06 -4.83
C GLY A 55 61.63 2.28 -3.33
N GLU A 56 60.58 2.77 -2.72
CA GLU A 56 60.47 2.96 -1.27
C GLU A 56 60.60 1.60 -0.55
N GLN A 57 61.57 1.49 0.36
CA GLN A 57 61.88 0.26 1.11
C GLN A 57 61.37 0.29 2.56
N ASN A 58 60.85 1.41 3.00
CA ASN A 58 60.34 1.53 4.37
C ASN A 58 59.02 0.79 4.57
N PHE A 59 59.08 -0.44 5.08
CA PHE A 59 57.94 -1.30 5.35
C PHE A 59 56.86 -0.65 6.23
N SER A 60 57.27 0.21 7.18
CA SER A 60 56.31 0.90 8.06
C SER A 60 55.34 1.80 7.29
N ARG A 61 55.76 2.43 6.17
CA ARG A 61 54.87 3.26 5.34
C ARG A 61 53.76 2.43 4.66
N TYR A 62 54.10 1.22 4.20
CA TYR A 62 53.15 0.29 3.61
C TYR A 62 52.11 -0.18 4.64
N VAL A 63 52.58 -0.54 5.85
CA VAL A 63 51.72 -0.92 6.97
C VAL A 63 50.78 0.23 7.35
N THR A 64 51.31 1.44 7.44
CA THR A 64 50.48 2.63 7.75
C THR A 64 49.40 2.85 6.69
N ALA A 65 49.74 2.80 5.41
CA ALA A 65 48.77 2.92 4.32
C ALA A 65 47.70 1.79 4.38
N GLY A 66 48.12 0.56 4.70
CA GLY A 66 47.21 -0.58 4.91
C GLY A 66 46.25 -0.37 6.09
N ILE A 67 46.73 0.15 7.22
CA ILE A 67 45.90 0.47 8.39
C ILE A 67 44.92 1.59 8.05
N ILE A 68 45.33 2.64 7.35
CA ILE A 68 44.43 3.72 6.91
C ILE A 68 43.35 3.18 5.98
N ALA A 69 43.70 2.31 5.02
CA ALA A 69 42.75 1.66 4.13
C ALA A 69 41.73 0.82 4.91
N LEU A 70 42.17 0.05 5.90
CA LEU A 70 41.33 -0.73 6.78
C LEU A 70 40.37 0.16 7.59
N CYS A 71 40.86 1.24 8.18
CA CYS A 71 40.04 2.22 8.90
C CYS A 71 39.01 2.86 7.98
N GLY A 72 39.39 3.22 6.76
CA GLY A 72 38.43 3.71 5.75
C GLY A 72 37.33 2.69 5.43
N TYR A 73 37.69 1.43 5.23
CA TYR A 73 36.74 0.37 4.97
C TYR A 73 35.77 0.14 6.15
N LEU A 74 36.28 0.10 7.37
CA LEU A 74 35.48 -0.03 8.60
C LEU A 74 34.55 1.18 8.77
N GLY A 75 35.05 2.39 8.52
CA GLY A 75 34.25 3.61 8.51
C GLY A 75 33.11 3.55 7.50
N LYS A 76 33.39 3.08 6.28
CA LYS A 76 32.35 2.86 5.25
C LYS A 76 31.26 1.91 5.74
N VAL A 77 31.64 0.77 6.31
CA VAL A 77 30.67 -0.22 6.84
C VAL A 77 29.83 0.41 7.94
N LEU A 78 30.45 1.10 8.90
CA LEU A 78 29.77 1.75 10.01
C LEU A 78 28.76 2.80 9.53
N PHE A 79 29.19 3.75 8.70
CA PHE A 79 28.32 4.82 8.23
C PHE A 79 27.21 4.32 7.32
N SER A 80 27.48 3.34 6.45
CA SER A 80 26.44 2.71 5.62
C SER A 80 25.41 1.98 6.47
N CYS A 81 25.83 1.21 7.48
CA CYS A 81 24.92 0.51 8.39
C CYS A 81 24.04 1.50 9.16
N LEU A 82 24.61 2.55 9.72
CA LEU A 82 23.85 3.59 10.43
C LEU A 82 22.87 4.31 9.50
N SER A 83 23.32 4.66 8.30
CA SER A 83 22.48 5.29 7.27
C SER A 83 21.25 4.44 6.94
N THR A 84 21.47 3.16 6.62
CA THR A 84 20.39 2.22 6.29
C THR A 84 19.46 2.00 7.48
N THR A 85 20.00 1.84 8.70
CA THR A 85 19.18 1.65 9.92
C THR A 85 18.24 2.84 10.17
N ILE A 86 18.72 4.07 10.00
CA ILE A 86 17.91 5.28 10.18
C ILE A 86 16.87 5.38 9.08
N SER A 87 17.22 5.05 7.83
CA SER A 87 16.29 5.04 6.69
C SER A 87 15.17 4.02 6.89
N HIS A 88 15.48 2.77 7.26
CA HIS A 88 14.47 1.76 7.59
C HIS A 88 13.54 2.21 8.71
N THR A 89 14.10 2.80 9.79
CA THR A 89 13.28 3.31 10.89
C THR A 89 12.28 4.38 10.43
N ALA A 90 12.73 5.32 9.60
CA ALA A 90 11.88 6.36 9.03
C ALA A 90 10.80 5.76 8.12
N THR A 91 11.18 4.78 7.29
CA THR A 91 10.28 4.08 6.37
C THR A 91 9.19 3.34 7.13
N TYR A 92 9.52 2.51 8.12
CA TYR A 92 8.51 1.77 8.88
C TYR A 92 7.50 2.68 9.59
N TYR A 93 7.95 3.82 10.14
CA TYR A 93 7.02 4.80 10.70
C TYR A 93 6.14 5.44 9.64
N THR A 94 6.68 5.77 8.48
CA THR A 94 5.90 6.30 7.35
C THR A 94 4.83 5.29 6.89
N LEU A 95 5.21 4.01 6.75
CA LEU A 95 4.27 2.95 6.34
C LEU A 95 3.20 2.66 7.40
N ARG A 96 3.54 2.78 8.69
CA ARG A 96 2.56 2.71 9.79
C ARG A 96 1.53 3.83 9.65
N ASP A 97 1.99 5.07 9.59
CA ASP A 97 1.11 6.25 9.49
C ASP A 97 0.24 6.19 8.23
N LEU A 98 0.79 5.66 7.13
CA LEU A 98 0.03 5.43 5.91
C LEU A 98 -1.10 4.42 6.10
N ARG A 99 -0.85 3.30 6.79
CA ARG A 99 -1.89 2.30 7.12
C ARG A 99 -2.98 2.88 8.02
N GLU A 100 -2.59 3.69 9.01
CA GLU A 100 -3.54 4.40 9.88
C GLU A 100 -4.41 5.37 9.09
N ASN A 101 -3.81 6.16 8.18
CA ASN A 101 -4.53 7.09 7.31
C ASN A 101 -5.50 6.38 6.35
N ILE A 102 -5.08 5.25 5.74
CA ILE A 102 -5.96 4.44 4.89
C ILE A 102 -7.14 3.91 5.70
N THR A 103 -6.90 3.39 6.90
CA THR A 103 -7.97 2.85 7.76
C THR A 103 -8.94 3.95 8.20
N ALA A 104 -8.43 5.12 8.57
CA ALA A 104 -9.25 6.29 8.91
C ALA A 104 -10.05 6.79 7.70
N LYS A 105 -9.48 6.74 6.49
CA LYS A 105 -10.17 7.08 5.24
C LYS A 105 -11.32 6.13 4.96
N LEU A 106 -11.09 4.81 5.08
CA LEU A 106 -12.14 3.80 4.87
C LEU A 106 -13.35 3.99 5.80
N ALA A 107 -13.16 4.54 6.99
CA ALA A 107 -14.27 4.83 7.90
C ALA A 107 -15.16 6.01 7.46
N ARG A 108 -14.71 6.82 6.49
CA ARG A 108 -15.39 8.04 6.03
C ARG A 108 -15.89 8.00 4.60
N VAL A 109 -15.43 7.05 3.80
CA VAL A 109 -15.94 6.85 2.43
C VAL A 109 -17.33 6.21 2.45
N PRO A 110 -18.18 6.44 1.42
CA PRO A 110 -19.46 5.77 1.31
C PRO A 110 -19.33 4.25 1.35
N MET A 111 -20.25 3.57 2.00
CA MET A 111 -20.24 2.10 2.10
C MET A 111 -20.23 1.42 0.73
N GLY A 112 -20.81 2.06 -0.30
CA GLY A 112 -20.76 1.56 -1.68
C GLY A 112 -19.36 1.39 -2.20
N THR A 113 -18.50 2.37 -1.96
CA THR A 113 -17.08 2.30 -2.34
C THR A 113 -16.39 1.08 -1.70
N ILE A 114 -16.80 0.72 -0.47
CA ILE A 114 -16.26 -0.43 0.25
C ILE A 114 -16.84 -1.75 -0.30
N LEU A 115 -18.16 -1.80 -0.54
CA LEU A 115 -18.85 -3.03 -0.97
C LEU A 115 -18.56 -3.40 -2.44
N ASP A 116 -18.35 -2.42 -3.31
CA ASP A 116 -18.04 -2.63 -4.72
C ASP A 116 -16.62 -3.16 -4.94
N THR A 117 -15.75 -3.03 -3.92
CA THR A 117 -14.38 -3.53 -3.97
C THR A 117 -14.25 -4.82 -3.15
N PRO A 118 -13.78 -5.93 -3.75
CA PRO A 118 -13.54 -7.17 -3.01
C PRO A 118 -12.61 -6.96 -1.80
N SER A 119 -12.96 -7.53 -0.65
CA SER A 119 -12.16 -7.38 0.59
C SER A 119 -10.71 -7.83 0.44
N GLY A 120 -10.46 -8.80 -0.44
CA GLY A 120 -9.11 -9.23 -0.82
C GLY A 120 -8.28 -8.12 -1.48
N GLN A 121 -8.91 -7.22 -2.24
CA GLN A 121 -8.23 -6.09 -2.85
C GLN A 121 -7.80 -5.06 -1.80
N TYR A 122 -8.66 -4.75 -0.82
CA TYR A 122 -8.26 -3.89 0.31
C TYR A 122 -7.11 -4.48 1.11
N LYS A 123 -7.16 -5.81 1.39
CA LYS A 123 -6.05 -6.51 2.04
C LYS A 123 -4.75 -6.35 1.23
N THR A 124 -4.83 -6.56 -0.09
CA THR A 124 -3.66 -6.40 -0.97
C THR A 124 -3.14 -4.96 -0.94
N THR A 125 -4.01 -3.95 -1.00
CA THR A 125 -3.57 -2.55 -0.98
C THR A 125 -2.97 -2.16 0.38
N ILE A 126 -3.63 -2.49 1.50
CA ILE A 126 -3.22 -2.05 2.85
C ILE A 126 -1.99 -2.85 3.35
N VAL A 127 -1.91 -4.13 3.02
CA VAL A 127 -0.84 -5.01 3.50
C VAL A 127 0.26 -5.12 2.44
N ASP A 128 -0.05 -5.71 1.28
CA ASP A 128 0.96 -6.15 0.34
C ASP A 128 1.57 -4.97 -0.44
N ARG A 129 0.74 -3.96 -0.87
CA ARG A 129 1.24 -2.78 -1.59
C ARG A 129 2.02 -1.84 -0.68
N VAL A 130 1.53 -1.62 0.55
CA VAL A 130 2.24 -0.78 1.53
C VAL A 130 3.55 -1.44 1.92
N GLU A 131 3.57 -2.76 2.22
CA GLU A 131 4.79 -3.51 2.54
C GLU A 131 5.76 -3.54 1.35
N GLY A 132 5.25 -3.73 0.13
CA GLY A 132 6.06 -3.74 -1.09
C GLY A 132 6.81 -2.43 -1.40
N MET A 133 6.49 -1.33 -0.71
CA MET A 133 7.24 -0.08 -0.82
C MET A 133 8.41 0.01 0.17
N GLU A 134 8.46 -0.86 1.19
CA GLU A 134 9.45 -0.80 2.27
C GLU A 134 10.87 -0.85 1.72
N SER A 135 11.20 -1.91 1.00
CA SER A 135 12.55 -2.12 0.46
C SER A 135 12.99 -0.96 -0.41
N THR A 136 12.14 -0.57 -1.38
CA THR A 136 12.45 0.53 -2.29
C THR A 136 12.65 1.84 -1.54
N PHE A 137 11.75 2.18 -0.61
CA PHE A 137 11.82 3.46 0.10
C PHE A 137 12.98 3.51 1.10
N ALA A 138 13.25 2.42 1.80
CA ALA A 138 14.35 2.36 2.77
C ALA A 138 15.73 2.39 2.10
N HIS A 139 15.89 1.73 0.95
CA HIS A 139 17.17 1.62 0.25
C HIS A 139 17.39 2.71 -0.80
N LEU A 140 16.32 3.18 -1.48
CA LEU A 140 16.43 4.17 -2.56
C LEU A 140 17.20 5.42 -2.12
N ILE A 141 16.86 6.00 -0.95
CA ILE A 141 17.44 7.26 -0.51
C ILE A 141 18.95 7.11 -0.19
N PRO A 142 19.40 6.21 0.72
CA PRO A 142 20.81 6.10 1.06
C PRO A 142 21.66 5.48 -0.06
N GLU A 143 21.17 4.44 -0.73
CA GLU A 143 21.94 3.72 -1.73
C GLU A 143 22.06 4.50 -3.04
N MET A 144 21.00 5.15 -3.51
CA MET A 144 21.10 6.03 -4.67
C MET A 144 22.02 7.22 -4.42
N THR A 145 22.02 7.76 -3.20
CA THR A 145 23.00 8.80 -2.83
C THR A 145 24.44 8.29 -3.03
N ALA A 146 24.76 7.09 -2.54
CA ALA A 146 26.08 6.49 -2.70
C ALA A 146 26.39 6.14 -4.16
N ASN A 147 25.44 5.49 -4.85
CA ASN A 147 25.58 5.03 -6.23
C ASN A 147 25.72 6.16 -7.25
N VAL A 148 25.22 7.35 -6.95
CA VAL A 148 25.41 8.55 -7.77
C VAL A 148 26.69 9.29 -7.38
N LEU A 149 26.96 9.43 -6.08
CA LEU A 149 28.08 10.24 -5.60
C LEU A 149 29.44 9.59 -5.87
N VAL A 150 29.56 8.27 -5.70
CA VAL A 150 30.83 7.54 -5.93
C VAL A 150 31.37 7.72 -7.35
N PRO A 151 30.59 7.49 -8.42
CA PRO A 151 31.07 7.72 -9.79
C PRO A 151 31.45 9.17 -10.06
N ILE A 152 30.72 10.14 -9.50
CA ILE A 152 31.02 11.56 -9.66
C ILE A 152 32.39 11.88 -9.03
N VAL A 153 32.64 11.43 -7.78
CA VAL A 153 33.90 11.65 -7.10
C VAL A 153 35.06 11.02 -7.87
N ILE A 154 34.88 9.77 -8.31
CA ILE A 154 35.88 9.06 -9.12
C ILE A 154 36.14 9.81 -10.44
N ALA A 155 35.09 10.19 -11.18
CA ALA A 155 35.23 10.89 -12.43
C ALA A 155 35.99 12.23 -12.26
N VAL A 156 35.60 13.04 -11.26
CA VAL A 156 36.33 14.28 -10.94
C VAL A 156 37.80 14.01 -10.66
N TYR A 157 38.10 12.99 -9.86
CA TYR A 157 39.48 12.64 -9.56
C TYR A 157 40.27 12.17 -10.80
N LEU A 158 39.68 11.37 -11.68
CA LEU A 158 40.28 10.96 -12.95
C LEU A 158 40.58 12.18 -13.84
N PHE A 159 39.69 13.18 -13.91
CA PHE A 159 39.93 14.41 -14.68
C PHE A 159 41.09 15.25 -14.09
N LEU A 160 41.27 15.22 -12.76
CA LEU A 160 42.43 15.89 -12.11
C LEU A 160 43.76 15.17 -12.37
N LEU A 161 43.75 13.85 -12.58
CA LEU A 161 44.93 13.07 -12.92
C LEU A 161 45.36 13.24 -14.38
N ASP A 162 44.48 12.94 -15.32
CA ASP A 162 44.69 13.14 -16.77
C ASP A 162 43.32 13.18 -17.48
N TRP A 163 42.97 14.33 -18.08
CA TRP A 163 41.67 14.53 -18.72
C TRP A 163 41.47 13.60 -19.92
N ARG A 164 42.51 13.21 -20.67
CA ARG A 164 42.43 12.31 -21.83
C ARG A 164 42.03 10.91 -21.36
N MET A 165 42.70 10.42 -20.33
CA MET A 165 42.39 9.11 -19.74
C MET A 165 41.05 9.09 -19.03
N ALA A 166 40.62 10.19 -18.42
CA ALA A 166 39.28 10.33 -17.84
C ALA A 166 38.20 10.18 -18.94
N LEU A 167 38.37 10.85 -20.07
CA LEU A 167 37.45 10.68 -21.21
C LEU A 167 37.41 9.24 -21.73
N LEU A 168 38.58 8.59 -21.84
CA LEU A 168 38.67 7.18 -22.26
C LEU A 168 37.95 6.23 -21.28
N SER A 169 38.05 6.52 -19.97
CA SER A 169 37.33 5.75 -18.93
C SER A 169 35.81 5.89 -19.04
N LEU A 170 35.29 6.97 -19.62
CA LEU A 170 33.87 7.22 -19.79
C LEU A 170 33.32 6.66 -21.13
N VAL A 171 34.16 6.27 -22.10
CA VAL A 171 33.70 5.79 -23.41
C VAL A 171 32.76 4.60 -23.27
N THR A 172 33.16 3.56 -22.54
CA THR A 172 32.34 2.36 -22.36
C THR A 172 31.06 2.65 -21.58
N LEU A 173 31.08 3.62 -20.65
CA LEU A 173 29.91 4.09 -19.97
C LEU A 173 28.92 4.75 -20.93
N VAL A 174 29.36 5.71 -21.75
CA VAL A 174 28.50 6.42 -22.71
C VAL A 174 27.92 5.44 -23.73
N VAL A 175 28.76 4.57 -24.30
CA VAL A 175 28.30 3.55 -25.28
C VAL A 175 27.34 2.56 -24.63
N GLY A 176 27.65 2.06 -23.44
CA GLY A 176 26.80 1.13 -22.70
C GLY A 176 25.45 1.73 -22.32
N LEU A 177 25.43 2.99 -21.87
CA LEU A 177 24.20 3.73 -21.57
C LEU A 177 23.36 4.02 -22.81
N ALA A 178 24.00 4.33 -23.95
CA ALA A 178 23.28 4.50 -25.21
C ALA A 178 22.59 3.21 -25.67
N VAL A 179 23.29 2.08 -25.59
CA VAL A 179 22.74 0.75 -25.89
C VAL A 179 21.59 0.41 -24.95
N MET A 180 21.77 0.64 -23.66
CA MET A 180 20.74 0.41 -22.67
C MET A 180 19.50 1.26 -22.91
N SER A 181 19.68 2.57 -23.15
CA SER A 181 18.56 3.50 -23.44
C SER A 181 17.78 3.09 -24.68
N ALA A 182 18.46 2.57 -25.70
CA ALA A 182 17.81 2.04 -26.89
C ALA A 182 16.92 0.81 -26.57
N GLY A 183 17.38 -0.07 -25.67
CA GLY A 183 16.60 -1.23 -25.20
C GLY A 183 15.42 -0.85 -24.30
N MET A 184 15.53 0.22 -23.54
CA MET A 184 14.49 0.68 -22.62
C MET A 184 13.40 1.56 -23.26
N LYS A 185 13.52 1.90 -24.54
CA LYS A 185 12.57 2.80 -25.23
C LYS A 185 11.10 2.39 -25.06
N ASN A 186 10.80 1.10 -25.09
CA ASN A 186 9.46 0.55 -24.99
C ASN A 186 9.13 -0.01 -23.59
N TYR A 187 10.00 0.22 -22.60
CA TYR A 187 9.84 -0.33 -21.25
C TYR A 187 8.49 0.03 -20.61
N PRO A 188 8.01 1.29 -20.62
CA PRO A 188 6.73 1.62 -19.99
C PRO A 188 5.55 0.84 -20.57
N VAL A 189 5.49 0.69 -21.90
CA VAL A 189 4.43 -0.07 -22.60
C VAL A 189 4.51 -1.57 -22.26
N LYS A 190 5.72 -2.12 -22.20
CA LYS A 190 5.94 -3.52 -21.83
C LYS A 190 5.59 -3.77 -20.37
N TRP A 191 5.93 -2.85 -19.48
CA TRP A 191 5.58 -2.91 -18.07
C TRP A 191 4.06 -2.89 -17.87
N GLU A 192 3.35 -1.96 -18.50
CA GLU A 192 1.89 -1.89 -18.43
C GLU A 192 1.24 -3.20 -18.93
N GLY A 193 1.74 -3.74 -20.04
CA GLY A 193 1.29 -5.03 -20.54
C GLY A 193 1.54 -6.19 -19.58
N ALA A 194 2.69 -6.22 -18.89
CA ALA A 194 3.01 -7.21 -17.88
C ALA A 194 2.08 -7.13 -16.67
N VAL A 195 1.82 -5.91 -16.19
CA VAL A 195 0.86 -5.66 -15.10
C VAL A 195 -0.54 -6.14 -15.50
N LYS A 196 -0.98 -5.85 -16.74
CA LYS A 196 -2.28 -6.31 -17.25
C LYS A 196 -2.36 -7.83 -17.34
N ALA A 197 -1.32 -8.49 -17.87
CA ALA A 197 -1.26 -9.95 -17.94
C ALA A 197 -1.29 -10.59 -16.54
N GLY A 198 -0.56 -10.01 -15.56
CA GLY A 198 -0.58 -10.45 -14.18
C GLY A 198 -1.95 -10.31 -13.52
N LYS A 199 -2.65 -9.18 -13.73
CA LYS A 199 -4.03 -8.97 -13.24
C LYS A 199 -5.01 -9.97 -13.84
N GLN A 200 -4.91 -10.26 -15.14
CA GLN A 200 -5.75 -11.27 -15.81
C GLN A 200 -5.53 -12.66 -15.21
N MET A 201 -4.29 -13.05 -14.99
CA MET A 201 -3.93 -14.32 -14.34
C MET A 201 -4.49 -14.38 -12.91
N ALA A 202 -4.29 -13.35 -12.10
CA ALA A 202 -4.79 -13.29 -10.72
C ALA A 202 -6.32 -13.41 -10.67
N ASN A 203 -7.05 -12.72 -11.53
CA ASN A 203 -8.49 -12.80 -11.62
C ASN A 203 -8.96 -14.22 -12.01
N ALA A 204 -8.30 -14.86 -12.97
CA ALA A 204 -8.62 -16.24 -13.36
C ALA A 204 -8.37 -17.24 -12.23
N ILE A 205 -7.32 -17.03 -11.41
CA ILE A 205 -7.05 -17.84 -10.22
C ILE A 205 -8.18 -17.68 -9.18
N VAL A 206 -8.56 -16.44 -8.87
CA VAL A 206 -9.62 -16.16 -7.89
C VAL A 206 -10.95 -16.75 -8.34
N GLU A 207 -11.32 -16.59 -9.62
CA GLU A 207 -12.54 -17.15 -10.21
C GLU A 207 -12.52 -18.70 -10.14
N TYR A 208 -11.39 -19.33 -10.48
CA TYR A 208 -11.24 -20.78 -10.44
C TYR A 208 -11.35 -21.34 -9.01
N ILE A 209 -10.68 -20.71 -8.05
CA ILE A 209 -10.73 -21.12 -6.63
C ILE A 209 -12.11 -20.85 -6.04
N GLY A 210 -12.70 -19.68 -6.31
CA GLY A 210 -14.04 -19.33 -5.81
C GLY A 210 -15.15 -20.22 -6.37
N GLY A 211 -14.98 -20.71 -7.60
CA GLY A 211 -15.93 -21.64 -8.28
C GLY A 211 -15.59 -23.12 -8.13
N ILE A 212 -14.59 -23.50 -7.33
CA ILE A 212 -14.08 -24.88 -7.28
C ILE A 212 -15.13 -25.93 -6.89
N GLU A 213 -16.09 -25.56 -6.03
CA GLU A 213 -17.18 -26.42 -5.63
C GLU A 213 -18.09 -26.76 -6.82
N VAL A 214 -18.44 -25.73 -7.63
CA VAL A 214 -19.24 -25.88 -8.85
C VAL A 214 -18.50 -26.73 -9.88
N VAL A 215 -17.22 -26.45 -10.08
CA VAL A 215 -16.35 -27.21 -10.99
C VAL A 215 -16.31 -28.68 -10.60
N LYS A 216 -16.20 -28.99 -9.31
CA LYS A 216 -16.19 -30.39 -8.80
C LYS A 216 -17.56 -31.04 -8.91
N ALA A 217 -18.65 -30.32 -8.56
CA ALA A 217 -20.01 -30.88 -8.56
C ALA A 217 -20.50 -31.22 -9.96
N PHE A 218 -20.16 -30.42 -10.97
CA PHE A 218 -20.68 -30.60 -12.33
C PHE A 218 -19.67 -31.22 -13.31
N SER A 219 -18.51 -31.70 -12.83
CA SER A 219 -17.44 -32.26 -13.67
C SER A 219 -17.00 -31.35 -14.84
N GLN A 220 -17.25 -30.04 -14.71
CA GLN A 220 -16.90 -29.01 -15.71
C GLN A 220 -15.42 -28.59 -15.62
N SER A 221 -14.58 -29.52 -15.14
CA SER A 221 -13.15 -29.24 -14.89
C SER A 221 -12.38 -28.77 -16.13
N ALA A 222 -12.75 -29.26 -17.33
CA ALA A 222 -11.98 -28.98 -18.54
C ALA A 222 -12.09 -27.51 -19.01
N GLY A 223 -13.30 -26.91 -19.01
CA GLY A 223 -13.51 -25.53 -19.48
C GLY A 223 -12.96 -24.48 -18.53
N SER A 224 -13.26 -24.61 -17.23
CA SER A 224 -12.75 -23.68 -16.19
C SER A 224 -11.25 -23.82 -16.00
N TYR A 225 -10.71 -25.03 -16.07
CA TYR A 225 -9.26 -25.28 -16.04
C TYR A 225 -8.56 -24.68 -17.28
N LYS A 226 -9.20 -24.76 -18.45
CA LYS A 226 -8.65 -24.17 -19.68
C LYS A 226 -8.51 -22.65 -19.58
N LYS A 227 -9.55 -21.93 -19.10
CA LYS A 227 -9.48 -20.48 -18.89
C LYS A 227 -8.35 -20.08 -17.95
N TYR A 228 -8.20 -20.80 -16.84
CA TYR A 228 -7.09 -20.63 -15.90
C TYR A 228 -5.74 -20.90 -16.56
N SER A 229 -5.59 -22.06 -17.21
CA SER A 229 -4.34 -22.44 -17.89
C SER A 229 -3.96 -21.44 -19.00
N ASP A 230 -4.92 -20.98 -19.79
CA ASP A 230 -4.69 -19.99 -20.85
C ASP A 230 -4.21 -18.65 -20.26
N ALA A 231 -4.77 -18.20 -19.15
CA ALA A 231 -4.34 -16.97 -18.47
C ALA A 231 -2.92 -17.09 -17.89
N VAL A 232 -2.58 -18.22 -17.28
CA VAL A 232 -1.22 -18.50 -16.78
C VAL A 232 -0.21 -18.54 -17.92
N ASN A 233 -0.54 -19.27 -19.00
CA ASN A 233 0.32 -19.37 -20.17
C ASN A 233 0.49 -18.02 -20.87
N TYR A 234 -0.58 -17.22 -20.98
CA TYR A 234 -0.50 -15.87 -21.54
C TYR A 234 0.47 -14.99 -20.73
N ASN A 235 0.35 -15.00 -19.41
CA ASN A 235 1.27 -14.24 -18.54
C ASN A 235 2.73 -14.70 -18.69
N ALA A 236 2.97 -16.02 -18.67
CA ALA A 236 4.30 -16.58 -18.83
C ALA A 236 4.91 -16.25 -20.22
N ASN A 237 4.13 -16.42 -21.28
CA ASN A 237 4.58 -16.13 -22.65
C ASN A 237 4.85 -14.64 -22.85
N TYR A 238 4.07 -13.75 -22.23
CA TYR A 238 4.32 -12.31 -22.28
C TYR A 238 5.72 -11.96 -21.74
N TYR A 239 6.10 -12.52 -20.58
CA TYR A 239 7.44 -12.30 -20.04
C TYR A 239 8.53 -12.94 -20.88
N VAL A 240 8.32 -14.16 -21.39
CA VAL A 240 9.29 -14.85 -22.27
C VAL A 240 9.53 -14.04 -23.54
N ASP A 241 8.47 -13.53 -24.17
CA ASP A 241 8.60 -12.73 -25.40
C ASP A 241 9.27 -11.38 -25.12
N TRP A 242 8.91 -10.70 -24.03
CA TRP A 242 9.59 -9.48 -23.59
C TRP A 242 11.08 -9.71 -23.32
N MET A 243 11.42 -10.76 -22.57
CA MET A 243 12.82 -11.13 -22.32
C MET A 243 13.56 -11.45 -23.62
N ARG A 244 12.93 -12.19 -24.53
CA ARG A 244 13.53 -12.56 -25.81
C ARG A 244 13.81 -11.35 -26.70
N GLU A 245 12.92 -10.36 -26.71
CA GLU A 245 13.12 -9.09 -27.41
C GLU A 245 14.30 -8.30 -26.84
N ASN A 246 14.42 -8.24 -25.52
CA ASN A 246 15.44 -7.44 -24.84
C ASN A 246 16.79 -8.14 -24.66
N GLN A 247 16.86 -9.47 -24.79
CA GLN A 247 18.03 -10.29 -24.47
C GLN A 247 19.31 -9.80 -25.15
N LYS A 248 19.24 -9.44 -26.43
CA LYS A 248 20.42 -8.99 -27.20
C LYS A 248 20.96 -7.67 -26.64
N THR A 249 20.07 -6.71 -26.41
CA THR A 249 20.43 -5.39 -25.89
C THR A 249 20.94 -5.50 -24.47
N MET A 250 20.27 -6.31 -23.62
CA MET A 250 20.66 -6.57 -22.25
C MET A 250 22.04 -7.23 -22.16
N SER A 251 22.30 -8.24 -22.98
CA SER A 251 23.62 -8.87 -23.03
C SER A 251 24.70 -7.90 -23.53
N ALA A 252 24.39 -7.06 -24.51
CA ALA A 252 25.33 -6.08 -25.04
C ALA A 252 25.74 -5.04 -24.00
N TYR A 253 24.78 -4.39 -23.33
CA TYR A 253 25.17 -3.38 -22.34
C TYR A 253 25.83 -4.00 -21.09
N ASN A 254 25.43 -5.20 -20.66
CA ASN A 254 26.08 -5.92 -19.56
C ASN A 254 27.52 -6.34 -19.90
N ALA A 255 27.86 -6.52 -21.15
CA ALA A 255 29.22 -6.77 -21.60
C ALA A 255 30.03 -5.46 -21.75
N ILE A 256 29.41 -4.40 -22.31
CA ILE A 256 30.09 -3.13 -22.61
C ILE A 256 30.38 -2.33 -21.34
N LEU A 257 29.42 -2.17 -20.44
CA LEU A 257 29.55 -1.30 -19.27
C LEU A 257 30.75 -1.66 -18.40
N PRO A 258 31.00 -2.92 -17.98
CA PRO A 258 32.13 -3.26 -17.13
C PRO A 258 33.48 -3.29 -17.85
N SER A 259 33.49 -3.16 -19.19
CA SER A 259 34.71 -3.33 -20.00
C SER A 259 35.57 -2.07 -20.12
N VAL A 260 35.58 -1.20 -19.08
CA VAL A 260 36.33 0.07 -19.06
C VAL A 260 37.81 -0.09 -19.42
N LEU A 261 38.41 -1.20 -19.02
CA LEU A 261 39.86 -1.46 -19.27
C LEU A 261 40.17 -1.68 -20.75
N ILE A 262 39.21 -2.02 -21.61
CA ILE A 262 39.42 -2.16 -23.07
C ILE A 262 39.94 -0.84 -23.68
N CYS A 263 39.47 0.32 -23.19
CA CYS A 263 39.89 1.63 -23.64
C CYS A 263 41.10 2.12 -22.81
N VAL A 264 41.05 1.95 -21.50
CA VAL A 264 42.03 2.52 -20.56
C VAL A 264 43.39 1.86 -20.70
N LEU A 265 43.48 0.53 -20.81
CA LEU A 265 44.79 -0.17 -20.85
C LEU A 265 45.56 0.11 -22.13
N PRO A 266 45.02 -0.10 -23.36
CA PRO A 266 45.82 0.11 -24.59
C PRO A 266 46.25 1.58 -24.75
N CYS A 267 45.31 2.50 -24.55
CA CYS A 267 45.61 3.93 -24.70
C CYS A 267 46.53 4.46 -23.63
N GLY A 268 46.32 4.05 -22.37
CA GLY A 268 47.18 4.42 -21.25
C GLY A 268 48.61 3.89 -21.42
N PHE A 269 48.74 2.65 -21.90
CA PHE A 269 50.06 2.06 -22.24
C PHE A 269 50.73 2.83 -23.38
N ALA A 270 50.01 3.23 -24.40
CA ALA A 270 50.57 4.04 -25.49
C ALA A 270 51.01 5.44 -25.02
N PHE A 271 50.24 6.10 -24.13
CA PHE A 271 50.63 7.40 -23.55
C PHE A 271 51.82 7.27 -22.60
N TRP A 272 51.95 6.19 -21.84
CA TRP A 272 53.12 5.91 -21.03
C TRP A 272 54.37 5.67 -21.91
N LEU A 273 54.29 4.84 -22.93
CA LEU A 273 55.42 4.59 -23.85
C LEU A 273 55.87 5.86 -24.59
N SER A 274 54.94 6.77 -24.91
CA SER A 274 55.28 8.07 -25.52
C SER A 274 55.90 9.08 -24.52
N GLY A 275 55.99 8.74 -23.24
CA GLY A 275 56.45 9.62 -22.19
C GLY A 275 55.48 10.72 -21.78
N SER A 276 54.21 10.70 -22.32
CA SER A 276 53.22 11.73 -22.03
C SER A 276 52.35 11.44 -20.80
N LEU A 277 52.52 10.27 -20.17
CA LEU A 277 51.83 9.85 -18.95
C LEU A 277 52.80 9.09 -18.05
N GLU A 278 52.88 9.44 -16.76
CA GLU A 278 53.66 8.70 -15.80
C GLU A 278 53.04 7.35 -15.47
N LEU A 279 53.87 6.32 -15.21
CA LEU A 279 53.40 4.97 -14.87
C LEU A 279 52.58 4.95 -13.60
N SER A 280 52.92 5.72 -12.57
CA SER A 280 52.18 5.86 -11.31
C SER A 280 50.78 6.41 -11.55
N THR A 281 50.67 7.45 -12.37
CA THR A 281 49.39 8.05 -12.76
C THR A 281 48.53 7.09 -13.59
N PHE A 282 49.17 6.39 -14.54
CA PHE A 282 48.47 5.38 -15.35
C PHE A 282 47.85 4.27 -14.48
N LEU A 283 48.65 3.69 -13.56
CA LEU A 283 48.14 2.62 -12.70
C LEU A 283 47.08 3.13 -11.71
N SER A 284 47.20 4.36 -11.21
CA SER A 284 46.16 5.00 -10.41
C SER A 284 44.84 5.12 -11.20
N ILE A 285 44.90 5.56 -12.45
CA ILE A 285 43.71 5.66 -13.32
C ILE A 285 43.06 4.29 -13.54
N VAL A 286 43.86 3.23 -13.74
CA VAL A 286 43.35 1.86 -13.88
C VAL A 286 42.57 1.45 -12.63
N ILE A 287 43.11 1.70 -11.42
CA ILE A 287 42.51 1.34 -10.15
C ILE A 287 41.17 2.08 -9.97
N PHE A 288 41.14 3.39 -10.19
CA PHE A 288 39.92 4.20 -10.00
C PHE A 288 38.87 3.94 -11.07
N SER A 289 39.26 3.68 -12.31
CA SER A 289 38.32 3.39 -13.40
C SER A 289 37.51 2.11 -13.15
N LEU A 290 38.10 1.11 -12.47
CA LEU A 290 37.38 -0.10 -12.06
C LEU A 290 36.25 0.19 -11.04
N GLY A 291 36.43 1.22 -10.20
CA GLY A 291 35.43 1.63 -9.21
C GLY A 291 34.27 2.43 -9.79
N LEU A 292 34.36 2.88 -11.06
CA LEU A 292 33.38 3.78 -11.67
C LEU A 292 32.06 3.09 -11.99
N ILE A 293 32.10 1.89 -12.54
CA ILE A 293 30.97 1.26 -13.22
C ILE A 293 30.02 0.54 -12.26
N GLY A 294 30.54 -0.11 -11.21
CA GLY A 294 29.72 -0.88 -10.27
C GLY A 294 28.54 -0.10 -9.68
N PRO A 295 28.77 1.08 -9.07
CA PRO A 295 27.69 1.91 -8.54
C PRO A 295 26.66 2.35 -9.60
N ILE A 296 27.11 2.62 -10.83
CA ILE A 296 26.21 3.00 -11.93
C ILE A 296 25.29 1.84 -12.28
N ILE A 297 25.81 0.62 -12.42
CA ILE A 297 24.99 -0.57 -12.67
C ILE A 297 24.00 -0.77 -11.50
N ALA A 298 24.46 -0.63 -10.25
CA ALA A 298 23.59 -0.74 -9.08
C ALA A 298 22.46 0.32 -9.09
N ALA A 299 22.72 1.55 -9.53
CA ALA A 299 21.70 2.57 -9.67
C ALA A 299 20.60 2.17 -10.67
N PHE A 300 20.95 1.43 -11.73
CA PHE A 300 19.96 0.97 -12.73
C PHE A 300 19.07 -0.18 -12.25
N THR A 301 19.50 -0.99 -11.28
CA THR A 301 18.64 -2.04 -10.71
C THR A 301 17.42 -1.46 -10.01
N PHE A 302 17.48 -0.21 -9.53
CA PHE A 302 16.33 0.49 -8.96
C PHE A 302 15.26 0.93 -9.98
N THR A 303 15.48 0.76 -11.28
CA THR A 303 14.49 1.14 -12.30
C THR A 303 13.20 0.32 -12.18
N ASP A 304 13.34 -1.00 -11.99
CA ASP A 304 12.20 -1.90 -11.79
C ASP A 304 11.49 -1.61 -10.47
N ASP A 305 12.25 -1.37 -9.41
CA ASP A 305 11.72 -1.00 -8.09
C ASP A 305 10.93 0.31 -8.15
N LEU A 306 11.39 1.30 -8.92
CA LEU A 306 10.68 2.56 -9.15
C LEU A 306 9.38 2.36 -9.92
N ALA A 307 9.33 1.44 -10.88
CA ALA A 307 8.11 1.12 -11.61
C ALA A 307 7.07 0.44 -10.70
N VAL A 308 7.49 -0.51 -9.86
CA VAL A 308 6.64 -1.14 -8.82
C VAL A 308 6.15 -0.10 -7.83
N LEU A 309 7.04 0.76 -7.33
CA LEU A 309 6.71 1.87 -6.44
C LEU A 309 5.64 2.78 -7.05
N GLY A 310 5.79 3.14 -8.33
CA GLY A 310 4.83 3.97 -9.06
C GLY A 310 3.42 3.36 -9.05
N THR A 311 3.32 2.05 -9.33
CA THR A 311 2.04 1.33 -9.30
C THR A 311 1.44 1.29 -7.90
N ASN A 312 2.25 1.01 -6.87
CA ASN A 312 1.79 0.95 -5.48
C ASN A 312 1.31 2.33 -4.99
N VAL A 313 2.07 3.38 -5.27
CA VAL A 313 1.70 4.77 -4.92
C VAL A 313 0.40 5.19 -5.61
N GLU A 314 0.20 4.82 -6.87
CA GLU A 314 -1.02 5.15 -7.60
C GLU A 314 -2.25 4.45 -7.00
N GLU A 315 -2.19 3.13 -6.73
CA GLU A 315 -3.29 2.38 -6.12
C GLU A 315 -3.64 2.90 -4.71
N ILE A 316 -2.64 3.22 -3.89
CA ILE A 316 -2.86 3.79 -2.55
C ILE A 316 -3.41 5.22 -2.64
N SER A 317 -2.90 6.04 -3.55
CA SER A 317 -3.37 7.41 -3.74
C SER A 317 -4.83 7.45 -4.19
N GLN A 318 -5.26 6.54 -5.07
CA GLN A 318 -6.66 6.41 -5.48
C GLN A 318 -7.56 6.17 -4.27
N LEU A 319 -7.16 5.30 -3.34
CA LEU A 319 -7.91 5.02 -2.13
C LEU A 319 -7.93 6.21 -1.15
N LEU A 320 -6.79 6.87 -0.94
CA LEU A 320 -6.69 8.04 -0.06
C LEU A 320 -7.43 9.26 -0.61
N ASN A 321 -7.54 9.39 -1.93
CA ASN A 321 -8.25 10.48 -2.59
C ASN A 321 -9.72 10.14 -2.91
N ALA A 322 -10.20 8.95 -2.51
CA ALA A 322 -11.60 8.59 -2.69
C ALA A 322 -12.51 9.64 -2.02
N GLU A 323 -13.65 9.91 -2.63
CA GLU A 323 -14.63 10.88 -2.12
C GLU A 323 -15.15 10.45 -0.76
N GLU A 324 -15.19 11.37 0.19
CA GLU A 324 -15.72 11.12 1.53
C GLU A 324 -17.19 11.57 1.61
N LEU A 325 -17.95 10.98 2.54
CA LEU A 325 -19.24 11.49 2.92
C LEU A 325 -19.09 12.89 3.51
N ASN A 326 -19.84 13.85 2.98
CA ASN A 326 -19.73 15.27 3.34
C ASN A 326 -20.55 15.59 4.58
N HIS A 327 -20.13 15.10 5.74
CA HIS A 327 -20.78 15.30 7.03
C HIS A 327 -20.04 16.32 7.88
N LYS A 328 -20.79 17.11 8.68
CA LYS A 328 -20.21 18.04 9.65
C LYS A 328 -19.65 17.28 10.85
N GLU A 329 -18.59 17.79 11.47
CA GLU A 329 -17.98 17.19 12.66
C GLU A 329 -18.54 17.74 13.97
N THR A 330 -19.47 18.71 13.90
CA THR A 330 -20.01 19.37 15.10
C THR A 330 -21.12 18.52 15.71
N PRO A 331 -20.99 18.03 16.97
CA PRO A 331 -22.02 17.25 17.64
C PRO A 331 -23.33 18.03 17.75
N ILE A 332 -24.45 17.34 17.52
CA ILE A 332 -25.80 17.90 17.59
C ILE A 332 -26.58 17.15 18.66
N LYS A 333 -27.20 17.89 19.60
CA LYS A 333 -28.09 17.28 20.58
C LYS A 333 -29.48 17.11 19.98
N LEU A 334 -29.91 15.87 19.76
CA LEU A 334 -31.24 15.56 19.25
C LEU A 334 -32.30 15.82 20.32
N GLU A 335 -33.42 16.40 19.91
CA GLU A 335 -34.58 16.61 20.78
C GLU A 335 -35.54 15.40 20.76
N ASP A 336 -35.61 14.71 19.62
CA ASP A 336 -36.39 13.48 19.42
C ASP A 336 -35.66 12.52 18.46
N THR A 337 -36.31 11.41 18.06
CA THR A 337 -35.77 10.38 17.16
C THR A 337 -36.62 10.18 15.90
N GLY A 338 -37.47 11.17 15.59
CA GLY A 338 -38.28 11.15 14.37
C GLY A 338 -37.43 11.22 13.11
N ILE A 339 -37.77 10.44 12.09
CA ILE A 339 -37.08 10.42 10.81
C ILE A 339 -37.99 10.94 9.72
N SER A 340 -37.52 11.85 8.89
CA SER A 340 -38.26 12.35 7.75
C SER A 340 -37.41 12.36 6.48
N LEU A 341 -37.95 11.76 5.43
CA LEU A 341 -37.40 11.82 4.07
C LEU A 341 -38.28 12.80 3.28
N ARG A 342 -37.64 13.76 2.59
CA ARG A 342 -38.33 14.75 1.77
C ARG A 342 -37.77 14.77 0.37
N SER A 343 -38.60 14.36 -0.61
CA SER A 343 -38.25 14.32 -2.04
C SER A 343 -36.90 13.65 -2.31
N VAL A 344 -36.68 12.51 -1.65
CA VAL A 344 -35.40 11.80 -1.72
C VAL A 344 -35.30 11.04 -3.03
N SER A 345 -34.31 11.38 -3.84
CA SER A 345 -33.83 10.58 -4.99
C SER A 345 -32.40 10.11 -4.75
N PHE A 346 -32.11 8.89 -5.23
CA PHE A 346 -30.82 8.29 -5.03
C PHE A 346 -30.39 7.37 -6.17
N SER A 347 -29.11 7.44 -6.52
CA SER A 347 -28.42 6.56 -7.47
C SER A 347 -27.10 6.05 -6.87
N TYR A 348 -26.77 4.77 -7.02
CA TYR A 348 -25.50 4.20 -6.59
C TYR A 348 -24.34 4.55 -7.52
N ASP A 349 -24.62 4.67 -8.83
CA ASP A 349 -23.64 4.87 -9.90
C ASP A 349 -23.68 6.28 -10.52
N GLY A 350 -24.56 7.16 -10.00
CA GLY A 350 -24.79 8.50 -10.51
C GLY A 350 -25.55 8.55 -11.84
N THR A 351 -25.92 7.39 -12.42
CA THR A 351 -26.60 7.30 -13.71
C THR A 351 -27.99 6.69 -13.63
N THR A 352 -28.15 5.65 -12.81
CA THR A 352 -29.41 4.91 -12.67
C THR A 352 -30.05 5.23 -11.33
N GLU A 353 -31.16 5.98 -11.35
CA GLU A 353 -31.90 6.26 -10.12
C GLU A 353 -32.61 5.00 -9.60
N VAL A 354 -32.36 4.70 -8.30
CA VAL A 354 -32.99 3.58 -7.57
C VAL A 354 -34.18 4.08 -6.73
N LEU A 355 -34.12 5.31 -6.26
CA LEU A 355 -35.21 5.98 -5.53
C LEU A 355 -35.58 7.27 -6.27
N HIS A 356 -36.88 7.49 -6.42
CA HIS A 356 -37.44 8.64 -7.12
C HIS A 356 -38.41 9.38 -6.21
N ASP A 357 -38.12 10.61 -5.81
CA ASP A 357 -38.98 11.52 -5.02
C ASP A 357 -39.67 10.85 -3.83
N VAL A 358 -38.91 10.08 -3.03
CA VAL A 358 -39.45 9.35 -1.87
C VAL A 358 -39.72 10.31 -0.73
N ASN A 359 -40.96 10.27 -0.23
CA ASN A 359 -41.41 11.02 0.93
C ASN A 359 -41.89 10.04 2.00
N LEU A 360 -41.31 10.10 3.21
CA LEU A 360 -41.62 9.20 4.32
C LEU A 360 -41.45 9.93 5.64
N ALA A 361 -42.36 9.74 6.59
CA ALA A 361 -42.22 10.20 7.96
C ALA A 361 -42.38 9.03 8.92
N ILE A 362 -41.39 8.88 9.82
CA ILE A 362 -41.36 7.86 10.89
C ILE A 362 -41.39 8.60 12.21
N HIS A 363 -42.43 8.38 13.00
CA HIS A 363 -42.60 9.05 14.29
C HIS A 363 -41.81 8.35 15.40
N PRO A 364 -41.29 9.08 16.40
CA PRO A 364 -40.65 8.49 17.56
C PRO A 364 -41.53 7.45 18.26
N GLY A 365 -40.95 6.34 18.69
CA GLY A 365 -41.66 5.28 19.42
C GLY A 365 -42.63 4.46 18.55
N THR A 366 -42.60 4.58 17.23
CA THR A 366 -43.45 3.79 16.32
C THR A 366 -42.64 2.73 15.59
N MET A 367 -43.29 1.62 15.27
CA MET A 367 -42.77 0.60 14.35
C MET A 367 -43.29 0.88 12.95
N THR A 368 -42.41 0.98 11.99
CA THR A 368 -42.72 1.22 10.57
C THR A 368 -42.21 0.07 9.71
N ALA A 369 -43.06 -0.56 8.95
CA ALA A 369 -42.70 -1.61 8.00
C ALA A 369 -42.64 -1.07 6.56
N LEU A 370 -41.51 -1.26 5.88
CA LEU A 370 -41.35 -0.98 4.46
C LEU A 370 -41.72 -2.24 3.66
N VAL A 371 -42.83 -2.19 2.91
CA VAL A 371 -43.39 -3.33 2.16
C VAL A 371 -43.34 -3.04 0.66
N GLY A 372 -42.98 -4.03 -0.13
CA GLY A 372 -42.96 -3.92 -1.60
C GLY A 372 -42.20 -5.07 -2.25
N PRO A 373 -42.24 -5.20 -3.59
CA PRO A 373 -41.56 -6.27 -4.32
C PRO A 373 -40.04 -6.18 -4.16
N SER A 374 -39.34 -7.28 -4.50
CA SER A 374 -37.87 -7.26 -4.53
C SER A 374 -37.37 -6.21 -5.53
N GLY A 375 -36.32 -5.47 -5.18
CA GLY A 375 -35.79 -4.40 -6.02
C GLY A 375 -36.53 -3.05 -5.90
N SER A 376 -37.57 -2.90 -5.05
CA SER A 376 -38.31 -1.63 -4.88
C SER A 376 -37.58 -0.55 -4.05
N GLY A 377 -36.31 -0.75 -3.69
CA GLY A 377 -35.51 0.26 -2.97
C GLY A 377 -35.65 0.24 -1.45
N LYS A 378 -36.33 -0.74 -0.82
CA LYS A 378 -36.52 -0.82 0.65
C LYS A 378 -35.18 -0.79 1.43
N SER A 379 -34.27 -1.69 1.08
CA SER A 379 -32.94 -1.75 1.70
C SER A 379 -32.09 -0.50 1.39
N THR A 380 -32.34 0.15 0.24
CA THR A 380 -31.70 1.41 -0.10
C THR A 380 -32.16 2.53 0.83
N VAL A 381 -33.46 2.65 1.09
CA VAL A 381 -34.00 3.61 2.08
C VAL A 381 -33.41 3.35 3.46
N ALA A 382 -33.37 2.09 3.91
CA ALA A 382 -32.79 1.70 5.19
C ALA A 382 -31.31 2.08 5.32
N LYS A 383 -30.52 1.86 4.28
CA LYS A 383 -29.09 2.20 4.22
C LYS A 383 -28.83 3.70 4.17
N LEU A 384 -29.69 4.48 3.48
CA LEU A 384 -29.61 5.95 3.48
C LEU A 384 -29.93 6.53 4.86
N ILE A 385 -30.95 6.00 5.55
CA ILE A 385 -31.26 6.40 6.93
C ILE A 385 -30.08 6.07 7.85
N ALA A 386 -29.41 4.93 7.64
CA ALA A 386 -28.23 4.55 8.42
C ALA A 386 -26.96 5.37 8.13
N GLY A 387 -27.00 6.32 7.18
CA GLY A 387 -25.86 7.17 6.83
C GLY A 387 -24.76 6.46 6.05
N TYR A 388 -25.10 5.36 5.33
CA TYR A 388 -24.11 4.63 4.53
C TYR A 388 -23.82 5.29 3.19
N TRP A 389 -24.71 6.15 2.71
CA TRP A 389 -24.62 6.99 1.53
C TRP A 389 -25.33 8.32 1.77
N ASP A 390 -24.91 9.35 1.10
CA ASP A 390 -25.65 10.59 0.98
C ASP A 390 -26.69 10.50 -0.14
N VAL A 391 -27.79 11.23 0.01
CA VAL A 391 -28.84 11.31 -1.04
C VAL A 391 -28.32 12.08 -2.24
N THR A 392 -28.76 11.69 -3.45
CA THR A 392 -28.46 12.43 -4.68
C THR A 392 -29.22 13.76 -4.72
N SER A 393 -30.49 13.77 -4.28
CA SER A 393 -31.31 14.96 -4.10
C SER A 393 -32.35 14.77 -3.01
N GLY A 394 -32.92 15.85 -2.50
CA GLY A 394 -33.82 15.83 -1.35
C GLY A 394 -33.06 15.90 -0.02
N SER A 395 -33.69 15.56 1.08
CA SER A 395 -33.09 15.57 2.42
C SER A 395 -33.63 14.44 3.31
N ILE A 396 -32.78 13.95 4.21
CA ILE A 396 -33.14 13.03 5.30
C ILE A 396 -32.83 13.72 6.61
N THR A 397 -33.81 13.76 7.52
CA THR A 397 -33.63 14.34 8.84
C THR A 397 -33.83 13.31 9.93
N LEU A 398 -33.06 13.42 11.03
CA LEU A 398 -33.21 12.69 12.27
C LEU A 398 -33.37 13.69 13.41
N GLY A 399 -34.45 13.60 14.19
CA GLY A 399 -34.74 14.57 15.25
C GLY A 399 -34.79 16.03 14.76
N GLY A 400 -35.27 16.24 13.53
CA GLY A 400 -35.34 17.57 12.91
C GLY A 400 -34.06 18.09 12.27
N HIS A 401 -32.91 17.42 12.44
CA HIS A 401 -31.61 17.80 11.87
C HIS A 401 -31.30 16.97 10.62
N GLU A 402 -30.74 17.59 9.59
CA GLU A 402 -30.30 16.86 8.39
C GLU A 402 -29.14 15.92 8.72
N LEU A 403 -29.17 14.67 8.20
CA LEU A 403 -28.14 13.67 8.46
C LEU A 403 -26.76 14.18 8.04
N LYS A 404 -26.64 14.87 6.90
CA LYS A 404 -25.35 15.45 6.42
C LYS A 404 -24.77 16.53 7.35
N ASP A 405 -25.61 17.12 8.22
CA ASP A 405 -25.17 18.09 9.20
C ASP A 405 -24.71 17.46 10.53
N MET A 406 -24.87 16.15 10.67
CA MET A 406 -24.48 15.36 11.84
C MET A 406 -23.15 14.61 11.58
N PRO A 407 -22.29 14.45 12.60
CA PRO A 407 -21.15 13.55 12.52
C PRO A 407 -21.57 12.11 12.23
N LEU A 408 -20.81 11.39 11.38
CA LEU A 408 -21.09 9.96 11.11
C LEU A 408 -21.05 9.11 12.38
N SER A 409 -20.18 9.44 13.34
CA SER A 409 -20.11 8.77 14.65
C SER A 409 -21.41 8.93 15.42
N GLU A 410 -22.01 10.11 15.39
CA GLU A 410 -23.28 10.40 16.10
C GLU A 410 -24.45 9.68 15.42
N ILE A 411 -24.53 9.69 14.09
CA ILE A 411 -25.53 8.89 13.35
C ILE A 411 -25.37 7.41 13.72
N ALA A 412 -24.12 6.93 13.75
CA ALA A 412 -23.84 5.56 14.15
C ALA A 412 -24.24 5.27 15.60
N ASP A 413 -24.18 6.23 16.53
CA ASP A 413 -24.63 6.05 17.91
C ASP A 413 -26.15 6.03 18.03
N GLN A 414 -26.85 6.81 17.22
CA GLN A 414 -28.32 6.92 17.24
C GLN A 414 -29.03 5.79 16.51
N ILE A 415 -28.39 5.17 15.51
CA ILE A 415 -29.02 4.16 14.64
C ILE A 415 -28.29 2.82 14.76
N SER A 416 -29.02 1.76 15.05
CA SER A 416 -28.54 0.39 14.97
C SER A 416 -29.06 -0.28 13.71
N TYR A 417 -28.19 -0.78 12.86
CA TYR A 417 -28.53 -1.44 11.61
C TYR A 417 -28.21 -2.93 11.65
N VAL A 418 -29.22 -3.77 11.43
CA VAL A 418 -29.10 -5.22 11.31
C VAL A 418 -29.24 -5.59 9.84
N SER A 419 -28.13 -5.94 9.20
CA SER A 419 -28.09 -6.31 7.78
C SER A 419 -28.48 -7.78 7.57
N GLN A 420 -28.83 -8.11 6.32
CA GLN A 420 -29.03 -9.50 5.87
C GLN A 420 -27.73 -10.31 5.99
N ASP A 421 -26.61 -9.73 5.56
CA ASP A 421 -25.28 -10.33 5.63
C ASP A 421 -24.57 -9.93 6.92
N ASN A 422 -24.51 -10.86 7.87
CA ASN A 422 -23.87 -10.63 9.15
C ASN A 422 -22.47 -11.22 9.18
N TYR A 423 -21.45 -10.38 9.44
CA TYR A 423 -20.05 -10.79 9.56
C TYR A 423 -19.70 -11.24 10.97
N LEU A 424 -19.05 -12.40 11.08
CA LEU A 424 -18.45 -12.88 12.32
C LEU A 424 -16.93 -12.73 12.25
N PHE A 425 -16.36 -12.11 13.28
CA PHE A 425 -14.91 -12.02 13.43
C PHE A 425 -14.33 -13.38 13.80
N ASN A 426 -13.13 -13.69 13.30
CA ASN A 426 -12.39 -14.90 13.67
C ASN A 426 -11.87 -14.79 15.12
N ARG A 427 -12.80 -14.92 16.06
CA ARG A 427 -12.59 -14.88 17.51
C ARG A 427 -13.34 -16.04 18.16
N SER A 428 -13.12 -16.27 19.47
CA SER A 428 -13.82 -17.33 20.18
C SER A 428 -15.34 -17.16 20.08
N ILE A 429 -16.06 -18.27 20.13
CA ILE A 429 -17.54 -18.32 20.12
C ILE A 429 -18.12 -17.42 21.22
N ARG A 430 -17.44 -17.26 22.36
CA ARG A 430 -17.78 -16.30 23.42
C ARG A 430 -17.62 -14.85 22.98
N GLU A 431 -16.70 -14.58 22.06
CA GLU A 431 -16.44 -13.24 21.52
C GLU A 431 -17.34 -12.90 20.34
N ASN A 432 -17.84 -13.90 19.64
CA ASN A 432 -18.79 -13.75 18.52
C ASN A 432 -20.20 -14.24 18.83
N ILE A 433 -20.44 -14.90 19.96
CA ILE A 433 -21.70 -15.56 20.32
C ILE A 433 -22.29 -16.44 19.20
N ARG A 434 -21.87 -17.68 19.20
CA ARG A 434 -22.25 -18.97 18.56
C ARG A 434 -23.10 -19.05 17.28
N SER A 435 -22.67 -19.91 16.49
CA SER A 435 -22.62 -20.61 15.22
C SER A 435 -23.96 -20.97 14.53
N GLY A 436 -24.00 -21.00 13.17
CA GLY A 436 -25.01 -21.54 12.26
C GLY A 436 -26.40 -20.91 12.44
N GLY A 437 -27.17 -20.45 11.55
CA GLY A 437 -28.47 -19.79 11.81
C GLY A 437 -28.53 -18.67 12.86
N GLU A 438 -27.55 -18.62 13.74
CA GLU A 438 -27.38 -17.72 14.87
C GLU A 438 -26.73 -16.38 14.51
N ARG A 439 -26.23 -16.20 13.28
CA ARG A 439 -25.61 -14.92 12.84
C ARG A 439 -26.58 -13.75 12.97
N GLN A 440 -27.83 -13.96 12.62
CA GLN A 440 -28.88 -12.95 12.76
C GLN A 440 -29.24 -12.67 14.21
N ARG A 441 -29.32 -13.72 15.06
CA ARG A 441 -29.52 -13.54 16.51
C ARG A 441 -28.40 -12.71 17.14
N ILE A 442 -27.15 -12.88 16.68
CA ILE A 442 -26.01 -12.10 17.15
C ILE A 442 -26.13 -10.64 16.70
N ALA A 443 -26.55 -10.38 15.46
CA ALA A 443 -26.73 -9.03 14.97
C ALA A 443 -27.85 -8.32 15.72
N ILE A 444 -28.95 -9.01 16.01
CA ILE A 444 -30.04 -8.49 16.85
C ILE A 444 -29.55 -8.27 18.29
N ALA A 445 -28.79 -9.22 18.87
CA ALA A 445 -28.22 -9.05 20.20
C ALA A 445 -27.24 -7.86 20.26
N ARG A 446 -26.46 -7.62 19.22
CA ARG A 446 -25.63 -6.41 19.11
C ARG A 446 -26.46 -5.13 19.06
N ALA A 447 -27.57 -5.15 18.29
CA ALA A 447 -28.49 -4.01 18.22
C ALA A 447 -29.12 -3.72 19.59
N MET A 448 -29.56 -4.77 20.31
CA MET A 448 -30.10 -4.66 21.69
C MET A 448 -29.05 -4.12 22.67
N LEU A 449 -27.82 -4.62 22.61
CA LEU A 449 -26.74 -4.20 23.50
C LEU A 449 -26.29 -2.76 23.23
N LYS A 450 -26.37 -2.30 21.99
CA LYS A 450 -26.07 -0.92 21.60
C LYS A 450 -27.10 0.06 22.18
N ASN A 451 -28.33 -0.40 22.38
CA ASN A 451 -29.44 0.39 22.92
C ASN A 451 -29.68 1.72 22.16
N ALA A 452 -29.50 1.66 20.83
CA ALA A 452 -29.71 2.82 19.98
C ALA A 452 -31.20 3.18 19.90
N PRO A 453 -31.56 4.48 19.90
CA PRO A 453 -32.95 4.92 19.84
C PRO A 453 -33.69 4.48 18.58
N VAL A 454 -32.96 4.29 17.47
CA VAL A 454 -33.50 3.81 16.19
C VAL A 454 -32.90 2.46 15.86
N VAL A 455 -33.75 1.47 15.55
CA VAL A 455 -33.31 0.15 15.11
C VAL A 455 -33.86 -0.14 13.72
N ILE A 456 -32.98 -0.42 12.77
CA ILE A 456 -33.30 -0.79 11.40
C ILE A 456 -33.02 -2.29 11.24
N LEU A 457 -34.02 -3.03 10.78
CA LEU A 457 -33.95 -4.46 10.50
C LEU A 457 -34.14 -4.69 9.00
N ASP A 458 -33.08 -5.11 8.30
CA ASP A 458 -33.13 -5.39 6.85
C ASP A 458 -33.13 -6.91 6.64
N GLU A 459 -34.29 -7.48 6.30
CA GLU A 459 -34.55 -8.92 6.11
C GLU A 459 -34.01 -9.80 7.28
N ALA A 460 -34.10 -9.32 8.50
CA ALA A 460 -33.51 -9.96 9.68
C ALA A 460 -34.14 -11.36 9.99
N THR A 461 -35.22 -11.76 9.33
CA THR A 461 -35.88 -13.04 9.53
C THR A 461 -35.83 -13.97 8.31
N SER A 462 -35.32 -13.54 7.16
CA SER A 462 -35.43 -14.23 5.87
C SER A 462 -34.69 -15.58 5.77
N SER A 463 -33.76 -15.88 6.69
CA SER A 463 -32.96 -17.11 6.70
C SER A 463 -33.04 -17.87 8.04
N VAL A 464 -34.07 -17.65 8.83
CA VAL A 464 -34.27 -18.32 10.13
C VAL A 464 -35.19 -19.53 9.94
N ASP A 465 -34.82 -20.66 10.57
CA ASP A 465 -35.66 -21.84 10.65
C ASP A 465 -37.03 -21.49 11.27
N PRO A 466 -38.16 -22.02 10.75
CA PRO A 466 -39.50 -21.70 11.25
C PRO A 466 -39.69 -21.92 12.77
N GLU A 467 -38.99 -22.90 13.34
CA GLU A 467 -39.00 -23.17 14.79
C GLU A 467 -38.35 -22.03 15.61
N ASN A 468 -37.46 -21.25 14.99
CA ASN A 468 -36.74 -20.14 15.64
C ASN A 468 -37.37 -18.76 15.28
N GLU A 469 -38.27 -18.69 14.33
CA GLU A 469 -38.88 -17.45 13.87
C GLU A 469 -39.72 -16.81 14.97
N ASP A 470 -40.51 -17.61 15.74
CA ASP A 470 -41.28 -17.14 16.88
C ASP A 470 -40.44 -16.55 18.00
N GLU A 471 -39.26 -17.15 18.29
CA GLU A 471 -38.36 -16.64 19.30
C GLU A 471 -37.67 -15.33 18.85
N LEU A 472 -37.36 -15.23 17.57
CA LEU A 472 -36.79 -14.02 16.97
C LEU A 472 -37.83 -12.88 16.93
N GLN A 473 -39.09 -13.21 16.58
CA GLN A 473 -40.19 -12.26 16.59
C GLN A 473 -40.40 -11.67 17.98
N ARG A 474 -40.42 -12.50 19.03
CA ARG A 474 -40.48 -12.05 20.43
C ARG A 474 -39.27 -11.21 20.84
N ALA A 475 -38.07 -11.50 20.36
CA ALA A 475 -36.88 -10.69 20.62
C ALA A 475 -36.99 -9.31 19.92
N ILE A 476 -37.58 -9.26 18.72
CA ILE A 476 -37.86 -8.00 18.00
C ILE A 476 -38.96 -7.21 18.72
N GLU A 477 -40.05 -7.88 19.18
CA GLU A 477 -41.12 -7.25 19.98
C GLU A 477 -40.56 -6.69 21.29
N ALA A 478 -39.64 -7.40 21.93
CA ALA A 478 -38.95 -6.91 23.14
C ALA A 478 -38.08 -5.66 22.90
N LEU A 479 -37.57 -5.44 21.70
CA LEU A 479 -36.86 -4.20 21.30
C LEU A 479 -37.83 -3.00 21.19
N THR A 480 -39.13 -3.24 20.92
CA THR A 480 -40.14 -2.18 20.75
C THR A 480 -40.78 -1.76 22.07
N HIS A 481 -40.64 -2.55 23.15
CA HIS A 481 -41.18 -2.24 24.46
C HIS A 481 -40.10 -1.64 25.37
N ASP A 482 -40.31 -0.43 25.83
CA ASP A 482 -39.47 0.34 26.75
C ASP A 482 -39.22 -0.46 28.07
N LYS A 483 -37.96 -0.84 28.34
CA LYS A 483 -37.47 -1.56 29.53
C LYS A 483 -37.30 -3.08 29.41
N THR A 484 -36.64 -3.57 28.37
CA THR A 484 -36.22 -4.98 28.41
C THR A 484 -35.03 -5.15 29.36
N SER A 485 -35.24 -5.88 30.45
CA SER A 485 -34.17 -6.16 31.43
C SER A 485 -33.13 -7.13 30.84
N THR A 486 -31.88 -7.07 31.32
CA THR A 486 -30.81 -8.03 30.97
C THR A 486 -31.22 -9.48 31.20
N HIS A 487 -32.14 -9.73 32.12
CA HIS A 487 -32.72 -11.05 32.38
C HIS A 487 -33.62 -11.52 31.23
N GLU A 488 -34.49 -10.64 30.71
CA GLU A 488 -35.34 -10.96 29.55
C GLU A 488 -34.54 -11.15 28.29
N ILE A 489 -33.54 -10.30 28.03
CA ILE A 489 -32.59 -10.48 26.90
C ILE A 489 -31.88 -11.85 26.99
N ALA A 490 -31.42 -12.23 28.18
CA ALA A 490 -30.79 -13.54 28.39
C ALA A 490 -31.76 -14.69 28.12
N ARG A 491 -33.02 -14.55 28.54
CA ARG A 491 -34.09 -15.55 28.36
C ARG A 491 -34.45 -15.70 26.88
N TYR A 492 -34.64 -14.62 26.16
CA TYR A 492 -34.98 -14.65 24.72
C TYR A 492 -33.83 -15.22 23.86
N LEU A 493 -32.60 -14.92 24.22
CA LEU A 493 -31.42 -15.40 23.47
C LEU A 493 -30.94 -16.79 23.92
N LYS A 494 -31.62 -17.44 24.89
CA LYS A 494 -31.18 -18.71 25.51
C LYS A 494 -29.72 -18.68 25.99
N ILE A 495 -29.25 -17.53 26.47
CA ILE A 495 -27.92 -17.35 27.06
C ILE A 495 -28.05 -17.02 28.55
N THR A 496 -26.98 -17.25 29.32
CA THR A 496 -27.04 -16.93 30.76
C THR A 496 -26.95 -15.42 30.97
N GLU A 497 -27.77 -14.87 31.87
CA GLU A 497 -27.76 -13.46 32.31
C GLU A 497 -26.34 -12.98 32.63
N LYS A 498 -25.54 -13.84 33.26
CA LYS A 498 -24.14 -13.61 33.58
C LYS A 498 -23.26 -13.42 32.31
N ALA A 499 -23.66 -14.00 31.16
CA ALA A 499 -22.97 -13.80 29.88
C ALA A 499 -23.31 -12.43 29.28
N VAL A 500 -24.57 -11.95 29.43
CA VAL A 500 -24.99 -10.60 29.02
C VAL A 500 -24.27 -9.54 29.85
N TYR A 501 -24.26 -9.64 31.17
CA TYR A 501 -23.53 -8.71 32.06
C TYR A 501 -22.04 -8.66 31.75
N ARG A 502 -21.38 -9.82 31.60
CA ARG A 502 -19.94 -9.86 31.26
C ARG A 502 -19.63 -9.25 29.90
N CYS A 503 -20.54 -9.30 28.96
CA CYS A 503 -20.40 -8.67 27.65
C CYS A 503 -20.52 -7.14 27.79
N MET A 504 -21.48 -6.66 28.57
CA MET A 504 -21.70 -5.22 28.85
C MET A 504 -20.51 -4.61 29.61
N ASP A 505 -20.02 -5.26 30.65
CA ASP A 505 -18.92 -4.74 31.48
C ASP A 505 -17.60 -4.68 30.71
N ARG A 506 -17.32 -5.68 29.85
CA ARG A 506 -16.13 -5.66 29.00
C ARG A 506 -16.20 -4.64 27.89
N LEU A 507 -17.38 -4.35 27.33
CA LEU A 507 -17.56 -3.27 26.37
C LEU A 507 -17.32 -1.91 27.04
N LYS A 508 -17.87 -1.69 28.23
CA LYS A 508 -17.63 -0.47 29.01
C LYS A 508 -16.15 -0.27 29.35
N GLU A 509 -15.42 -1.34 29.79
CA GLU A 509 -13.98 -1.27 30.06
C GLU A 509 -13.14 -1.01 28.80
N LYS A 510 -13.49 -1.62 27.65
CA LYS A 510 -12.76 -1.38 26.40
C LYS A 510 -13.00 0.02 25.85
N VAL A 511 -14.22 0.51 25.90
CA VAL A 511 -14.56 1.88 25.51
C VAL A 511 -13.80 2.88 26.39
N LYS A 512 -13.76 2.65 27.71
CA LYS A 512 -13.00 3.50 28.64
C LYS A 512 -11.49 3.54 28.34
N LYS A 513 -10.88 2.38 27.95
CA LYS A 513 -9.46 2.29 27.55
C LYS A 513 -9.12 2.88 26.18
N ILE A 514 -10.10 3.14 25.34
CA ILE A 514 -9.91 3.79 24.03
C ILE A 514 -9.96 5.31 24.17
N PHE A 515 -10.65 5.81 25.21
CA PHE A 515 -10.81 7.23 25.50
C PHE A 515 -9.90 7.75 26.64
N GLU A 516 -9.15 6.89 27.34
CA GLU A 516 -7.99 7.21 28.19
C GLU A 516 -6.67 7.00 27.38
#